data_c434e1f41bb29a8ded23007794a76654
#
_entry.id   c434e1f41bb29a8ded23007794a76654
#
_cell.length_a   1.000
_cell.length_b   1.000
_cell.length_c   1.000
_cell.angle_alpha   90.00
_cell.angle_beta   90.00
_cell.angle_gamma   90.00
#
_symmetry.space_group_name_H-M   'P 1'
#
loop_
_entity.id
_entity.type
_entity.pdbx_description
1 polymer ?
#
loop_
_entity_poly.entity_id
_entity_poly.type
_entity_poly.pdbx_seq_one_letter_code
_entity_poly.pdbx_strand_id
1 'polypeptide(L)'
;MNEIIRVKYANSWIPEHWVFEGGDEAKMVPIVLSVFLIKNGERNILVDAGCETMPGLKTANFDGTVAVLERMGVLPQDITDVIITHAHHDHIECVKYFEQATIYIQCEEYVKGKKYIPEHFSVQLFEEECQVTEGVRCIKIGGHTKGSCVVEVEQENKKYVLCGDECYTFYNLKNNVATGSSFCKEKSEAFVRKYGNGEYVCLLCHDMKTE
;
A
#
# COMPACT_ATOMS: atom_id res chain seq x y z
N MET A 1 -12.54 -14.44 10.01
CA MET A 1 -11.04 -14.57 10.09
C MET A 1 -10.48 -13.86 8.87
N ASN A 2 -9.51 -12.98 9.05
CA ASN A 2 -8.87 -12.28 7.93
C ASN A 2 -7.86 -13.21 7.26
N GLU A 3 -7.88 -13.30 5.92
CA GLU A 3 -6.82 -13.89 5.11
C GLU A 3 -6.15 -12.76 4.32
N ILE A 4 -4.83 -12.61 4.42
CA ILE A 4 -4.08 -11.56 3.73
C ILE A 4 -3.26 -12.20 2.62
N ILE A 5 -3.49 -11.76 1.39
CA ILE A 5 -2.84 -12.29 0.19
C ILE A 5 -2.10 -11.15 -0.50
N ARG A 6 -0.80 -11.31 -0.75
CA ARG A 6 -0.02 -10.37 -1.55
C ARG A 6 -0.25 -10.63 -3.03
N VAL A 7 -0.68 -9.62 -3.77
CA VAL A 7 -0.95 -9.66 -5.21
C VAL A 7 0.16 -8.92 -5.94
N LYS A 8 1.21 -9.65 -6.34
CA LYS A 8 2.32 -9.11 -7.11
C LYS A 8 1.92 -8.99 -8.58
N TYR A 9 2.06 -7.77 -9.17
CA TYR A 9 1.65 -7.52 -10.55
C TYR A 9 2.78 -7.03 -11.48
N ALA A 10 3.94 -6.64 -10.94
CA ALA A 10 5.11 -6.25 -11.74
C ALA A 10 6.41 -6.31 -10.94
N ASN A 11 7.54 -6.17 -11.64
CA ASN A 11 8.83 -5.78 -11.05
C ASN A 11 9.21 -4.40 -11.58
N SER A 12 9.97 -3.62 -10.78
CA SER A 12 10.49 -2.32 -11.18
C SER A 12 11.88 -2.10 -10.57
N TRP A 13 12.52 -0.99 -10.93
CA TRP A 13 13.80 -0.55 -10.36
C TRP A 13 13.66 0.93 -10.02
N ILE A 14 14.01 1.29 -8.79
CA ILE A 14 13.99 2.66 -8.28
C ILE A 14 15.36 3.05 -7.71
N PRO A 15 15.68 4.35 -7.63
CA PRO A 15 16.90 4.82 -6.98
C PRO A 15 16.97 4.39 -5.52
N GLU A 16 18.14 3.94 -5.07
CA GLU A 16 18.32 3.44 -3.70
C GLU A 16 18.02 4.53 -2.65
N HIS A 17 18.33 5.80 -2.96
CA HIS A 17 18.02 6.91 -2.07
C HIS A 17 16.50 7.18 -1.88
N TRP A 18 15.63 6.58 -2.70
CA TRP A 18 14.18 6.60 -2.43
C TRP A 18 13.80 5.52 -1.40
N VAL A 19 14.49 4.38 -1.43
CA VAL A 19 14.16 3.22 -0.59
C VAL A 19 14.55 3.46 0.86
N PHE A 20 15.72 4.06 1.11
CA PHE A 20 16.15 4.38 2.46
C PHE A 20 17.03 5.63 2.50
N GLU A 21 16.97 6.31 3.63
CA GLU A 21 17.76 7.50 3.86
C GLU A 21 19.25 7.20 3.80
N GLY A 22 19.99 8.07 3.08
CA GLY A 22 21.42 7.89 2.86
C GLY A 22 21.77 6.88 1.76
N GLY A 23 20.78 6.38 1.02
CA GLY A 23 21.01 5.54 -0.16
C GLY A 23 21.73 6.28 -1.28
N ASP A 24 22.40 5.51 -2.16
CA ASP A 24 23.14 6.05 -3.31
C ASP A 24 22.18 6.48 -4.44
N GLU A 25 22.29 7.73 -4.89
CA GLU A 25 21.46 8.28 -5.98
C GLU A 25 21.74 7.61 -7.33
N ALA A 26 22.96 7.13 -7.57
CA ALA A 26 23.34 6.49 -8.83
C ALA A 26 22.97 4.99 -8.87
N LYS A 27 22.64 4.41 -7.73
CA LYS A 27 22.33 2.99 -7.62
C LYS A 27 20.84 2.73 -7.75
N MET A 28 20.47 1.83 -8.67
CA MET A 28 19.12 1.34 -8.84
C MET A 28 18.94 0.02 -8.07
N VAL A 29 17.87 -0.09 -7.33
CA VAL A 29 17.52 -1.31 -6.60
C VAL A 29 16.22 -1.91 -7.14
N PRO A 30 16.14 -3.25 -7.25
CA PRO A 30 14.93 -3.90 -7.70
C PRO A 30 13.85 -3.86 -6.61
N ILE A 31 12.62 -3.63 -7.05
CA ILE A 31 11.42 -3.73 -6.22
C ILE A 31 10.36 -4.56 -6.93
N VAL A 32 9.38 -5.04 -6.19
CA VAL A 32 8.13 -5.52 -6.77
C VAL A 32 7.06 -4.44 -6.67
N LEU A 33 6.11 -4.46 -7.58
CA LEU A 33 4.86 -3.72 -7.44
C LEU A 33 3.79 -4.73 -7.03
N SER A 34 3.21 -4.51 -5.86
CA SER A 34 2.16 -5.40 -5.33
C SER A 34 1.13 -4.62 -4.51
N VAL A 35 -0.07 -5.15 -4.51
CA VAL A 35 -1.17 -4.75 -3.63
C VAL A 35 -1.50 -5.90 -2.70
N PHE A 36 -2.40 -5.70 -1.73
CA PHE A 36 -2.82 -6.77 -0.85
C PHE A 36 -4.34 -6.96 -0.93
N LEU A 37 -4.76 -8.22 -1.01
CA LEU A 37 -6.16 -8.61 -0.89
C LEU A 37 -6.40 -9.19 0.51
N ILE A 38 -7.34 -8.61 1.25
CA ILE A 38 -7.80 -9.11 2.54
C ILE A 38 -9.19 -9.72 2.34
N LYS A 39 -9.31 -11.02 2.60
CA LYS A 39 -10.61 -11.70 2.65
C LYS A 39 -11.12 -11.71 4.10
N ASN A 40 -12.28 -11.09 4.33
CA ASN A 40 -12.92 -10.98 5.64
C ASN A 40 -14.40 -11.34 5.51
N GLY A 41 -14.73 -12.60 5.78
CA GLY A 41 -16.08 -13.10 5.55
C GLY A 41 -16.51 -12.97 4.09
N GLU A 42 -17.57 -12.21 3.84
CA GLU A 42 -18.06 -11.91 2.48
C GLU A 42 -17.37 -10.69 1.84
N ARG A 43 -16.45 -10.01 2.55
CA ARG A 43 -15.75 -8.84 2.04
C ARG A 43 -14.42 -9.22 1.42
N ASN A 44 -14.17 -8.67 0.25
CA ASN A 44 -12.87 -8.65 -0.42
C ASN A 44 -12.35 -7.21 -0.38
N ILE A 45 -11.39 -6.94 0.48
CA ILE A 45 -10.84 -5.61 0.71
C ILE A 45 -9.50 -5.54 0.00
N LEU A 46 -9.38 -4.65 -0.98
CA LEU A 46 -8.11 -4.42 -1.67
C LEU A 46 -7.36 -3.26 -0.99
N VAL A 47 -6.11 -3.46 -0.62
CA VAL A 47 -5.24 -2.41 -0.10
C VAL A 47 -4.30 -1.98 -1.22
N ASP A 48 -4.50 -0.77 -1.68
CA ASP A 48 -4.05 -0.16 -2.93
C ASP A 48 -4.63 -0.82 -4.18
N ALA A 49 -4.71 -0.05 -5.26
CA ALA A 49 -5.31 -0.49 -6.51
C ALA A 49 -4.28 -0.90 -7.57
N GLY A 50 -3.02 -0.47 -7.40
CA GLY A 50 -1.97 -0.68 -8.38
C GLY A 50 -2.08 0.26 -9.59
N CYS A 51 -1.33 -0.05 -10.64
CA CYS A 51 -1.30 0.72 -11.89
C CYS A 51 -1.25 -0.17 -13.13
N GLU A 52 -1.56 0.41 -14.29
CA GLU A 52 -1.43 -0.22 -15.63
C GLU A 52 -0.10 0.14 -16.30
N THR A 53 0.53 1.21 -15.88
CA THR A 53 1.81 1.68 -16.40
C THR A 53 2.66 2.25 -15.28
N MET A 54 3.98 2.32 -15.49
CA MET A 54 4.90 2.95 -14.54
C MET A 54 5.77 3.98 -15.28
N PRO A 55 5.25 5.18 -15.55
CA PRO A 55 5.96 6.18 -16.34
C PRO A 55 7.30 6.58 -15.72
N GLY A 56 8.35 6.59 -16.55
CA GLY A 56 9.69 7.02 -16.13
C GLY A 56 10.52 5.96 -15.41
N LEU A 57 9.96 4.80 -15.10
CA LEU A 57 10.68 3.69 -14.48
C LEU A 57 10.72 2.45 -15.36
N LYS A 58 11.83 1.72 -15.29
CA LYS A 58 11.95 0.42 -15.96
C LYS A 58 11.08 -0.61 -15.23
N THR A 59 10.29 -1.35 -15.98
CA THR A 59 9.47 -2.46 -15.47
C THR A 59 9.77 -3.77 -16.18
N ALA A 60 9.41 -4.88 -15.54
CA ALA A 60 9.43 -6.22 -16.11
C ALA A 60 8.31 -7.06 -15.52
N ASN A 61 7.84 -8.06 -16.29
CA ASN A 61 6.75 -8.96 -15.88
C ASN A 61 5.52 -8.18 -15.42
N PHE A 62 5.15 -7.17 -16.21
CA PHE A 62 4.06 -6.26 -15.88
C PHE A 62 2.73 -6.85 -16.36
N ASP A 63 2.01 -7.48 -15.46
CA ASP A 63 0.70 -8.10 -15.76
C ASP A 63 -0.48 -7.14 -15.47
N GLY A 64 -0.29 -6.21 -14.55
CA GLY A 64 -1.34 -5.33 -14.03
C GLY A 64 -2.19 -6.00 -12.93
N THR A 65 -2.70 -5.18 -12.01
CA THR A 65 -3.40 -5.66 -10.81
C THR A 65 -4.66 -6.46 -11.16
N VAL A 66 -5.50 -5.93 -12.07
CA VAL A 66 -6.77 -6.56 -12.45
C VAL A 66 -6.55 -7.95 -13.03
N ALA A 67 -5.64 -8.08 -13.99
CA ALA A 67 -5.36 -9.37 -14.63
C ALA A 67 -4.79 -10.41 -13.65
N VAL A 68 -4.04 -9.98 -12.63
CA VAL A 68 -3.56 -10.90 -11.59
C VAL A 68 -4.71 -11.35 -10.70
N LEU A 69 -5.58 -10.44 -10.26
CA LEU A 69 -6.77 -10.77 -9.47
C LEU A 69 -7.69 -11.75 -10.22
N GLU A 70 -7.95 -11.50 -11.51
CA GLU A 70 -8.77 -12.39 -12.35
C GLU A 70 -8.19 -13.81 -12.46
N ARG A 71 -6.86 -13.94 -12.62
CA ARG A 71 -6.19 -15.25 -12.59
C ARG A 71 -6.32 -15.97 -11.23
N MET A 72 -6.51 -15.20 -10.15
CA MET A 72 -6.79 -15.75 -8.82
C MET A 72 -8.27 -16.06 -8.59
N GLY A 73 -9.12 -15.82 -9.59
CA GLY A 73 -10.57 -16.03 -9.52
C GLY A 73 -11.32 -14.93 -8.77
N VAL A 74 -10.72 -13.72 -8.67
CA VAL A 74 -11.33 -12.54 -8.04
C VAL A 74 -11.56 -11.49 -9.13
N LEU A 75 -12.81 -11.22 -9.46
CA LEU A 75 -13.17 -10.24 -10.48
C LEU A 75 -13.26 -8.84 -9.85
N PRO A 76 -13.09 -7.75 -10.62
CA PRO A 76 -13.21 -6.39 -10.10
C PRO A 76 -14.50 -6.11 -9.32
N GLN A 77 -15.63 -6.67 -9.77
CA GLN A 77 -16.94 -6.52 -9.10
C GLN A 77 -17.04 -7.30 -7.79
N ASP A 78 -16.13 -8.24 -7.50
CA ASP A 78 -16.10 -8.98 -6.25
C ASP A 78 -15.38 -8.19 -5.14
N ILE A 79 -14.66 -7.12 -5.50
CA ILE A 79 -14.01 -6.23 -4.55
C ILE A 79 -15.06 -5.32 -3.92
N THR A 80 -15.23 -5.44 -2.62
CA THR A 80 -16.23 -4.70 -1.84
C THR A 80 -15.70 -3.37 -1.32
N ASP A 81 -14.38 -3.29 -1.11
CA ASP A 81 -13.71 -2.13 -0.53
C ASP A 81 -12.32 -1.96 -1.14
N VAL A 82 -11.91 -0.73 -1.34
CA VAL A 82 -10.53 -0.38 -1.69
C VAL A 82 -10.01 0.63 -0.69
N ILE A 83 -8.91 0.31 -0.03
CA ILE A 83 -8.20 1.21 0.87
C ILE A 83 -7.01 1.78 0.10
N ILE A 84 -6.92 3.09 -0.05
CA ILE A 84 -5.77 3.75 -0.67
C ILE A 84 -4.83 4.24 0.42
N THR A 85 -3.63 3.66 0.48
CA THR A 85 -2.62 4.05 1.46
C THR A 85 -2.10 5.46 1.19
N HIS A 86 -1.89 5.81 -0.07
CA HIS A 86 -1.53 7.15 -0.53
C HIS A 86 -1.78 7.30 -2.04
N ALA A 87 -1.72 8.53 -2.56
CA ALA A 87 -2.17 8.85 -3.92
C ALA A 87 -1.03 8.85 -4.97
N HIS A 88 0.05 8.09 -4.79
CA HIS A 88 1.01 7.87 -5.87
C HIS A 88 0.42 6.94 -6.92
N HIS A 89 0.90 7.10 -8.15
CA HIS A 89 0.33 6.47 -9.34
C HIS A 89 0.21 4.94 -9.22
N ASP A 90 1.23 4.29 -8.72
CA ASP A 90 1.31 2.84 -8.56
C ASP A 90 0.46 2.27 -7.42
N HIS A 91 -0.19 3.12 -6.63
CA HIS A 91 -1.12 2.74 -5.58
C HIS A 91 -2.59 3.01 -5.92
N ILE A 92 -2.90 3.97 -6.82
CA ILE A 92 -4.27 4.44 -7.01
C ILE A 92 -4.78 4.35 -8.45
N GLU A 93 -3.93 4.24 -9.47
CA GLU A 93 -4.33 4.42 -10.87
C GLU A 93 -5.40 3.44 -11.33
N CYS A 94 -5.38 2.19 -10.86
CA CYS A 94 -6.37 1.17 -11.21
C CYS A 94 -7.66 1.23 -10.39
N VAL A 95 -7.84 2.18 -9.47
CA VAL A 95 -9.07 2.29 -8.66
C VAL A 95 -10.33 2.36 -9.50
N LYS A 96 -10.25 2.94 -10.69
CA LYS A 96 -11.33 3.08 -11.69
C LYS A 96 -12.02 1.76 -12.10
N TYR A 97 -11.37 0.61 -11.87
CA TYR A 97 -11.92 -0.71 -12.21
C TYR A 97 -12.81 -1.31 -11.11
N PHE A 98 -12.78 -0.76 -9.91
CA PHE A 98 -13.48 -1.31 -8.75
C PHE A 98 -14.74 -0.51 -8.43
N GLU A 99 -15.64 -0.39 -9.41
CA GLU A 99 -16.84 0.48 -9.38
C GLU A 99 -17.81 0.14 -8.24
N GLN A 100 -17.87 -1.14 -7.83
CA GLN A 100 -18.77 -1.60 -6.77
C GLN A 100 -18.20 -1.37 -5.37
N ALA A 101 -16.91 -1.02 -5.26
CA ALA A 101 -16.23 -0.89 -4.00
C ALA A 101 -16.49 0.47 -3.33
N THR A 102 -16.48 0.48 -2.00
CA THR A 102 -16.31 1.70 -1.23
C THR A 102 -14.82 2.04 -1.13
N ILE A 103 -14.46 3.26 -1.53
CA ILE A 103 -13.06 3.72 -1.52
C ILE A 103 -12.78 4.43 -0.20
N TYR A 104 -11.85 3.91 0.60
CA TYR A 104 -11.36 4.52 1.83
C TYR A 104 -10.06 5.25 1.53
N ILE A 105 -10.02 6.55 1.77
CA ILE A 105 -8.84 7.37 1.48
C ILE A 105 -8.73 8.53 2.46
N GLN A 106 -7.51 8.83 2.89
CA GLN A 106 -7.24 9.94 3.80
C GLN A 106 -7.48 11.29 3.09
N CYS A 107 -8.00 12.29 3.81
CA CYS A 107 -8.44 13.58 3.24
C CYS A 107 -7.38 14.28 2.40
N GLU A 108 -6.12 14.34 2.86
CA GLU A 108 -5.01 14.98 2.12
C GLU A 108 -4.64 14.19 0.85
N GLU A 109 -4.75 12.85 0.90
CA GLU A 109 -4.51 12.00 -0.25
C GLU A 109 -5.66 12.10 -1.27
N TYR A 110 -6.90 12.24 -0.82
CA TYR A 110 -8.03 12.48 -1.70
C TYR A 110 -7.87 13.75 -2.54
N VAL A 111 -7.35 14.83 -1.97
CA VAL A 111 -7.11 16.07 -2.73
C VAL A 111 -6.21 15.83 -3.95
N LYS A 112 -5.20 14.97 -3.81
CA LYS A 112 -4.26 14.60 -4.89
C LYS A 112 -4.82 13.50 -5.79
N GLY A 113 -5.50 12.52 -5.19
CA GLY A 113 -5.97 11.28 -5.82
C GLY A 113 -7.32 11.36 -6.52
N LYS A 114 -8.15 12.37 -6.23
CA LYS A 114 -9.53 12.48 -6.78
C LYS A 114 -9.62 12.40 -8.31
N LYS A 115 -8.56 12.77 -9.03
CA LYS A 115 -8.51 12.66 -10.50
C LYS A 115 -8.54 11.22 -11.01
N TYR A 116 -8.20 10.23 -10.17
CA TYR A 116 -8.25 8.80 -10.48
C TYR A 116 -9.57 8.15 -10.08
N ILE A 117 -10.35 8.80 -9.18
CA ILE A 117 -11.58 8.26 -8.61
C ILE A 117 -12.77 8.89 -9.34
N PRO A 118 -13.55 8.11 -10.12
CA PRO A 118 -14.75 8.63 -10.78
C PRO A 118 -15.75 9.20 -9.78
N GLU A 119 -16.44 10.30 -10.15
CA GLU A 119 -17.33 11.04 -9.26
C GLU A 119 -18.50 10.21 -8.70
N HIS A 120 -18.90 9.16 -9.40
CA HIS A 120 -20.01 8.29 -8.98
C HIS A 120 -19.60 7.20 -7.99
N PHE A 121 -18.31 7.07 -7.65
CA PHE A 121 -17.84 6.08 -6.70
C PHE A 121 -18.23 6.46 -5.26
N SER A 122 -18.49 5.43 -4.45
CA SER A 122 -18.66 5.60 -3.01
C SER A 122 -17.30 5.88 -2.37
N VAL A 123 -17.14 7.04 -1.71
CA VAL A 123 -15.88 7.43 -1.07
C VAL A 123 -16.09 7.72 0.40
N GLN A 124 -15.32 7.05 1.25
CA GLN A 124 -15.24 7.28 2.68
C GLN A 124 -13.94 8.01 3.01
N LEU A 125 -14.02 9.28 3.34
CA LEU A 125 -12.90 10.09 3.77
C LEU A 125 -12.63 9.93 5.27
N PHE A 126 -11.37 9.99 5.68
CA PHE A 126 -10.97 10.03 7.08
C PHE A 126 -9.79 10.98 7.32
N GLU A 127 -9.63 11.44 8.55
CA GLU A 127 -8.54 12.34 8.95
C GLU A 127 -7.37 11.60 9.58
N GLU A 128 -7.55 10.96 10.73
CA GLU A 128 -6.46 10.30 11.47
C GLU A 128 -6.57 8.77 11.42
N GLU A 129 -7.77 8.23 11.60
CA GLU A 129 -8.01 6.79 11.54
C GLU A 129 -9.41 6.45 11.02
N CYS A 130 -9.60 5.25 10.50
CA CYS A 130 -10.87 4.74 10.04
C CYS A 130 -10.96 3.23 10.25
N GLN A 131 -12.00 2.78 10.92
CA GLN A 131 -12.36 1.36 11.00
C GLN A 131 -13.11 0.95 9.73
N VAL A 132 -12.50 0.11 8.90
CA VAL A 132 -13.10 -0.37 7.64
C VAL A 132 -14.06 -1.52 7.92
N THR A 133 -13.63 -2.47 8.73
CA THR A 133 -14.44 -3.58 9.27
C THR A 133 -13.78 -4.10 10.54
N GLU A 134 -14.42 -5.05 11.22
CA GLU A 134 -13.82 -5.68 12.40
C GLU A 134 -12.44 -6.26 12.07
N GLY A 135 -11.43 -5.85 12.84
CA GLY A 135 -10.04 -6.28 12.67
C GLY A 135 -9.30 -5.66 11.48
N VAL A 136 -9.86 -4.67 10.77
CA VAL A 136 -9.17 -3.94 9.67
C VAL A 136 -9.32 -2.44 9.87
N ARG A 137 -8.22 -1.73 10.10
CA ARG A 137 -8.20 -0.31 10.44
C ARG A 137 -7.12 0.44 9.65
N CYS A 138 -7.47 1.60 9.10
CA CYS A 138 -6.54 2.54 8.50
C CYS A 138 -6.01 3.51 9.56
N ILE A 139 -4.72 3.80 9.54
CA ILE A 139 -4.09 4.76 10.46
C ILE A 139 -3.16 5.67 9.66
N LYS A 140 -3.38 6.98 9.76
CA LYS A 140 -2.52 7.98 9.17
C LYS A 140 -1.16 8.00 9.86
N ILE A 141 -0.12 7.98 9.09
CA ILE A 141 1.27 8.19 9.50
C ILE A 141 1.75 9.56 9.02
N GLY A 142 1.65 9.83 7.73
CA GLY A 142 2.07 11.08 7.13
C GLY A 142 3.59 11.24 7.05
N GLY A 143 4.31 10.14 6.94
CA GLY A 143 5.76 10.09 6.75
C GLY A 143 6.13 10.18 5.29
N HIS A 144 5.64 9.27 4.46
CA HIS A 144 5.94 9.22 3.02
C HIS A 144 5.25 10.33 2.22
N THR A 145 3.95 10.54 2.44
CA THR A 145 3.20 11.70 1.95
C THR A 145 2.46 12.37 3.12
N LYS A 146 1.86 13.54 2.90
CA LYS A 146 1.18 14.29 3.97
C LYS A 146 0.04 13.51 4.62
N GLY A 147 -0.65 12.68 3.84
CA GLY A 147 -1.79 11.88 4.29
C GLY A 147 -1.55 10.37 4.22
N SER A 148 -0.32 9.91 3.93
CA SER A 148 -0.04 8.48 3.83
C SER A 148 -0.43 7.73 5.08
N CYS A 149 -1.03 6.57 4.89
CA CYS A 149 -1.54 5.72 5.96
C CYS A 149 -1.07 4.27 5.81
N VAL A 150 -1.20 3.54 6.87
CA VAL A 150 -1.00 2.09 6.92
C VAL A 150 -2.32 1.39 7.23
N VAL A 151 -2.38 0.09 6.95
CA VAL A 151 -3.54 -0.72 7.30
C VAL A 151 -3.12 -1.74 8.37
N GLU A 152 -3.65 -1.60 9.57
CA GLU A 152 -3.50 -2.60 10.62
C GLU A 152 -4.58 -3.67 10.45
N VAL A 153 -4.16 -4.95 10.52
CA VAL A 153 -5.05 -6.10 10.42
C VAL A 153 -4.81 -7.04 11.59
N GLU A 154 -5.89 -7.33 12.30
CA GLU A 154 -5.87 -8.32 13.38
C GLU A 154 -6.31 -9.68 12.82
N GLN A 155 -5.49 -10.70 13.01
CA GLN A 155 -5.78 -12.08 12.61
C GLN A 155 -5.36 -13.02 13.73
N GLU A 156 -6.33 -13.69 14.35
CA GLU A 156 -6.10 -14.55 15.52
C GLU A 156 -5.39 -13.78 16.65
N ASN A 157 -4.18 -14.18 16.99
CA ASN A 157 -3.36 -13.54 18.03
C ASN A 157 -2.21 -12.70 17.42
N LYS A 158 -2.25 -12.39 16.13
CA LYS A 158 -1.21 -11.64 15.43
C LYS A 158 -1.74 -10.30 14.95
N LYS A 159 -0.87 -9.30 15.00
CA LYS A 159 -1.12 -7.98 14.44
C LYS A 159 -0.26 -7.82 13.20
N TYR A 160 -0.90 -7.59 12.08
CA TYR A 160 -0.24 -7.28 10.82
C TYR A 160 -0.32 -5.79 10.53
N VAL A 161 0.67 -5.26 9.83
CA VAL A 161 0.60 -3.92 9.27
C VAL A 161 1.03 -3.95 7.80
N LEU A 162 0.14 -3.49 6.92
CA LEU A 162 0.43 -3.26 5.52
C LEU A 162 0.97 -1.85 5.41
N CYS A 163 2.26 -1.75 5.11
CA CYS A 163 3.04 -0.52 5.36
C CYS A 163 2.86 0.56 4.29
N GLY A 164 2.30 0.23 3.11
CA GLY A 164 2.40 1.15 1.97
C GLY A 164 3.86 1.56 1.77
N ASP A 165 4.08 2.81 1.40
CA ASP A 165 5.42 3.38 1.19
C ASP A 165 6.04 4.02 2.44
N GLU A 166 5.41 3.86 3.60
CA GLU A 166 6.08 4.20 4.87
C GLU A 166 7.32 3.33 5.10
N CYS A 167 7.39 2.15 4.43
CA CYS A 167 8.53 1.27 4.45
C CYS A 167 8.61 0.43 3.18
N TYR A 168 9.72 0.51 2.45
CA TYR A 168 9.93 -0.23 1.21
C TYR A 168 10.43 -1.65 1.42
N THR A 169 11.35 -1.85 2.37
CA THR A 169 12.07 -3.13 2.53
C THR A 169 12.25 -3.52 3.99
N PHE A 170 12.43 -4.82 4.24
CA PHE A 170 12.83 -5.34 5.56
C PHE A 170 14.17 -4.78 6.05
N TYR A 171 15.03 -4.30 5.15
CA TYR A 171 16.25 -3.61 5.54
C TYR A 171 15.95 -2.35 6.36
N ASN A 172 14.95 -1.56 5.96
CA ASN A 172 14.53 -0.37 6.69
C ASN A 172 14.14 -0.70 8.13
N LEU A 173 13.27 -1.70 8.30
CA LEU A 173 12.80 -2.14 9.63
C LEU A 173 13.94 -2.70 10.48
N LYS A 174 14.72 -3.63 9.91
CA LYS A 174 15.80 -4.31 10.63
C LYS A 174 16.90 -3.35 11.11
N ASN A 175 17.20 -2.33 10.33
CA ASN A 175 18.28 -1.37 10.63
C ASN A 175 17.76 -0.05 11.21
N ASN A 176 16.44 0.05 11.42
CA ASN A 176 15.78 1.26 11.92
C ASN A 176 16.08 2.50 11.06
N VAL A 177 16.05 2.34 9.74
CA VAL A 177 16.33 3.39 8.76
C VAL A 177 15.03 3.79 8.07
N ALA A 178 14.71 5.07 8.09
CA ALA A 178 13.54 5.62 7.42
C ALA A 178 13.63 5.48 5.90
N THR A 179 12.48 5.55 5.22
CA THR A 179 12.46 5.68 3.75
C THR A 179 13.08 7.02 3.32
N GLY A 180 13.83 7.00 2.23
CA GLY A 180 14.48 8.21 1.71
C GLY A 180 13.51 9.15 1.00
N SER A 181 12.40 8.63 0.45
CA SER A 181 11.33 9.41 -0.16
C SER A 181 10.28 9.86 0.86
N SER A 182 10.72 10.53 1.93
CA SER A 182 9.84 10.99 3.01
C SER A 182 9.41 12.44 2.83
N PHE A 183 8.10 12.70 3.01
CA PHE A 183 7.56 14.04 3.20
C PHE A 183 7.91 14.61 4.58
N CYS A 184 7.87 13.75 5.60
CA CYS A 184 8.21 14.10 6.99
C CYS A 184 9.11 13.02 7.59
N LYS A 185 10.40 13.31 7.65
CA LYS A 185 11.43 12.38 8.13
C LYS A 185 11.18 11.89 9.55
N GLU A 186 10.82 12.79 10.46
CA GLU A 186 10.58 12.46 11.86
C GLU A 186 9.45 11.44 12.02
N LYS A 187 8.40 11.54 11.19
CA LYS A 187 7.29 10.59 11.17
C LYS A 187 7.70 9.24 10.58
N SER A 188 8.47 9.24 9.50
CA SER A 188 9.01 8.01 8.92
C SER A 188 9.95 7.28 9.89
N GLU A 189 10.81 8.00 10.61
CA GLU A 189 11.64 7.43 11.68
C GLU A 189 10.80 6.88 12.84
N ALA A 190 9.75 7.60 13.25
CA ALA A 190 8.83 7.12 14.28
C ALA A 190 8.09 5.86 13.85
N PHE A 191 7.72 5.78 12.57
CA PHE A 191 7.09 4.60 11.98
C PHE A 191 7.99 3.37 12.09
N VAL A 192 9.23 3.43 11.60
CA VAL A 192 10.14 2.27 11.64
C VAL A 192 10.44 1.83 13.08
N ARG A 193 10.56 2.78 14.03
CA ARG A 193 10.72 2.44 15.46
C ARG A 193 9.51 1.74 16.03
N LYS A 194 8.29 2.20 15.70
CA LYS A 194 7.04 1.64 16.20
C LYS A 194 6.77 0.25 15.66
N TYR A 195 6.82 0.10 14.33
CA TYR A 195 6.40 -1.13 13.68
C TYR A 195 7.55 -2.14 13.48
N GLY A 196 8.80 -1.70 13.53
CA GLY A 196 9.98 -2.56 13.49
C GLY A 196 10.36 -3.23 14.81
N ASN A 197 9.60 -3.01 15.89
CA ASN A 197 9.91 -3.53 17.24
C ASN A 197 9.55 -5.01 17.45
N GLY A 198 8.91 -5.66 16.49
CA GLY A 198 8.52 -7.07 16.54
C GLY A 198 7.13 -7.36 17.12
N GLU A 199 6.35 -6.34 17.50
CA GLU A 199 4.95 -6.51 17.90
C GLU A 199 4.03 -6.77 16.70
N TYR A 200 4.44 -6.28 15.52
CA TYR A 200 3.68 -6.38 14.27
C TYR A 200 4.42 -7.23 13.25
N VAL A 201 3.66 -7.99 12.46
CA VAL A 201 4.15 -8.58 11.22
C VAL A 201 3.98 -7.54 10.11
N CYS A 202 5.10 -6.96 9.66
CA CYS A 202 5.08 -5.93 8.61
C CYS A 202 4.98 -6.57 7.24
N LEU A 203 4.01 -6.15 6.44
CA LEU A 203 3.81 -6.58 5.05
C LEU A 203 4.17 -5.41 4.12
N LEU A 204 5.15 -5.65 3.26
CA LEU A 204 5.77 -4.62 2.41
C LEU A 204 5.37 -4.83 0.96
N CYS A 205 4.82 -3.78 0.33
CA CYS A 205 4.35 -3.86 -1.06
C CYS A 205 5.51 -3.92 -2.08
N HIS A 206 6.68 -3.40 -1.72
CA HIS A 206 7.82 -3.23 -2.61
C HIS A 206 9.01 -4.17 -2.35
N ASP A 207 9.05 -4.89 -1.23
CA ASP A 207 10.16 -5.81 -0.96
C ASP A 207 10.14 -7.02 -1.91
N MET A 208 11.32 -7.38 -2.43
CA MET A 208 11.49 -8.56 -3.27
C MET A 208 11.28 -9.87 -2.50
N LYS A 209 11.49 -9.83 -1.19
CA LYS A 209 11.29 -10.99 -0.32
C LYS A 209 9.83 -11.07 0.09
N THR A 210 9.31 -12.27 0.08
CA THR A 210 8.07 -12.64 0.77
C THR A 210 8.49 -13.39 2.04
N GLU A 211 8.09 -12.89 3.21
CA GLU A 211 8.05 -13.76 4.38
C GLU A 211 6.73 -14.49 4.45
#